data_7828a3cd2b412f844a2bd0bfec624067
#
_entry.id   7828a3cd2b412f844a2bd0bfec624067
#
_cell.length_a   1.000
_cell.length_b   1.000
_cell.length_c   1.000
_cell.angle_alpha   90.00
_cell.angle_beta   90.00
_cell.angle_gamma   90.00
#
_symmetry.space_group_name_H-M   'P 1'
#
loop_
_entity.id
_entity.type
_entity.pdbx_description
1 polymer ?
#
loop_
_entity_poly.entity_id
_entity_poly.type
_entity_poly.pdbx_seq_one_letter_code
_entity_poly.pdbx_strand_id
1 'polypeptide(L)'
;NALTARMNGSIKGNTFAKSAIETALLDAQGKALGLPVSALLGGALQTALPVLWTLASGDTAKDIAEGEKLLAEGRHRAFKLKIGARELATDLRHTRAIVEALGDRASIRVDVNQAWDAATGAKG
;
A
#
# COMPACT_ATOMS: atom_id res chain seq x y z
N ASN A 1 -22.30 10.95 -4.09
CA ASN A 1 -22.92 12.15 -3.56
C ASN A 1 -23.04 13.23 -4.65
N ALA A 2 -23.81 14.31 -4.41
CA ALA A 2 -24.06 15.34 -5.42
C ALA A 2 -22.78 16.08 -5.86
N LEU A 3 -21.82 16.28 -4.95
CA LEU A 3 -20.55 16.93 -5.26
C LEU A 3 -19.68 16.06 -6.19
N THR A 4 -19.54 14.78 -5.90
CA THR A 4 -18.81 13.84 -6.75
C THR A 4 -19.39 13.81 -8.16
N ALA A 5 -20.72 13.80 -8.28
CA ALA A 5 -21.39 13.87 -9.58
C ALA A 5 -21.07 15.18 -10.33
N ARG A 6 -21.07 16.33 -9.63
CA ARG A 6 -20.70 17.63 -10.23
C ARG A 6 -19.25 17.66 -10.67
N MET A 7 -18.30 17.19 -9.85
CA MET A 7 -16.89 17.11 -10.21
C MET A 7 -16.66 16.23 -11.43
N ASN A 8 -17.33 15.09 -11.50
CA ASN A 8 -17.22 14.17 -12.62
C ASN A 8 -17.84 14.73 -13.91
N GLY A 9 -18.90 15.51 -13.79
CA GLY A 9 -19.51 16.21 -14.93
C GLY A 9 -18.69 17.40 -15.44
N SER A 10 -17.95 18.07 -14.54
CA SER A 10 -17.15 19.25 -14.89
C SER A 10 -15.81 18.92 -15.52
N ILE A 11 -15.12 17.89 -15.00
CA ILE A 11 -13.77 17.52 -15.47
C ILE A 11 -13.64 15.98 -15.49
N LYS A 12 -13.21 15.43 -16.62
CA LYS A 12 -12.90 14.00 -16.74
C LYS A 12 -11.53 13.70 -16.10
N GLY A 13 -11.40 12.52 -15.49
CA GLY A 13 -10.17 12.11 -14.82
C GLY A 13 -9.88 12.96 -13.57
N ASN A 14 -8.64 13.36 -13.37
CA ASN A 14 -8.18 14.18 -12.24
C ASN A 14 -8.58 13.62 -10.85
N THR A 15 -8.47 12.30 -10.70
CA THR A 15 -8.95 11.56 -9.53
C THR A 15 -8.29 12.01 -8.23
N PHE A 16 -7.00 12.34 -8.26
CA PHE A 16 -6.30 12.84 -7.06
C PHE A 16 -6.84 14.19 -6.59
N ALA A 17 -7.09 15.13 -7.51
CA ALA A 17 -7.65 16.42 -7.16
C ALA A 17 -9.08 16.28 -6.61
N LYS A 18 -9.90 15.43 -7.21
CA LYS A 18 -11.26 15.14 -6.72
C LYS A 18 -11.24 14.49 -5.35
N SER A 19 -10.35 13.52 -5.13
CA SER A 19 -10.16 12.85 -3.84
C SER A 19 -9.73 13.84 -2.75
N ALA A 20 -8.84 14.79 -3.06
CA ALA A 20 -8.44 15.83 -2.12
C ALA A 20 -9.62 16.68 -1.66
N ILE A 21 -10.49 17.10 -2.59
CA ILE A 21 -11.70 17.88 -2.28
C ILE A 21 -12.69 17.06 -1.44
N GLU A 22 -12.94 15.81 -1.80
CA GLU A 22 -13.84 14.93 -1.04
C GLU A 22 -13.35 14.67 0.38
N THR A 23 -12.04 14.39 0.53
CA THR A 23 -11.41 14.19 1.84
C THR A 23 -11.54 15.43 2.72
N ALA A 24 -11.25 16.61 2.17
CA ALA A 24 -11.35 17.87 2.91
C ALA A 24 -12.79 18.16 3.38
N LEU A 25 -13.78 17.86 2.54
CA LEU A 25 -15.19 18.06 2.89
C LEU A 25 -15.69 17.06 3.92
N LEU A 26 -15.31 15.80 3.82
CA LEU A 26 -15.61 14.78 4.83
C LEU A 26 -14.98 15.12 6.18
N ASP A 27 -13.74 15.60 6.19
CA ASP A 27 -13.05 16.05 7.40
C ASP A 27 -13.79 17.25 8.04
N ALA A 28 -14.11 18.27 7.23
CA ALA A 28 -14.84 19.44 7.70
C ALA A 28 -16.22 19.08 8.25
N GLN A 29 -16.96 18.19 7.57
CA GLN A 29 -18.27 17.73 8.01
C GLN A 29 -18.18 16.91 9.30
N GLY A 30 -17.20 16.01 9.40
CA GLY A 30 -16.94 15.23 10.61
C GLY A 30 -16.66 16.14 11.80
N LYS A 31 -15.81 17.14 11.63
CA LYS A 31 -15.50 18.14 12.67
C LYS A 31 -16.72 18.93 13.08
N ALA A 32 -17.51 19.39 12.12
CA ALA A 32 -18.75 20.14 12.41
C ALA A 32 -19.79 19.33 13.18
N LEU A 33 -19.86 18.02 12.95
CA LEU A 33 -20.80 17.10 13.60
C LEU A 33 -20.23 16.42 14.86
N GLY A 34 -18.95 16.59 15.17
CA GLY A 34 -18.26 15.86 16.24
C GLY A 34 -18.16 14.35 15.99
N LEU A 35 -18.14 13.93 14.72
CA LEU A 35 -18.13 12.53 14.31
C LEU A 35 -16.85 12.18 13.54
N PRO A 36 -16.31 10.95 13.69
CA PRO A 36 -15.24 10.48 12.82
C PRO A 36 -15.76 10.28 11.40
N VAL A 37 -14.88 10.44 10.41
CA VAL A 37 -15.23 10.23 8.98
C VAL A 37 -15.80 8.84 8.73
N SER A 38 -15.34 7.82 9.42
CA SER A 38 -15.90 6.47 9.33
C SER A 38 -17.40 6.42 9.65
N ALA A 39 -17.87 7.22 10.62
CA ALA A 39 -19.31 7.30 10.92
C ALA A 39 -20.11 7.95 9.79
N LEU A 40 -19.54 8.96 9.11
CA LEU A 40 -20.15 9.58 7.94
C LEU A 40 -20.26 8.62 6.74
N LEU A 41 -19.38 7.62 6.68
CA LEU A 41 -19.33 6.60 5.64
C LEU A 41 -20.09 5.31 5.99
N GLY A 42 -20.88 5.31 7.05
CA GLY A 42 -21.72 4.17 7.44
C GLY A 42 -21.21 3.37 8.65
N GLY A 43 -20.13 3.84 9.28
CA GLY A 43 -19.56 3.23 10.49
C GLY A 43 -18.32 2.38 10.23
N ALA A 44 -17.60 2.07 11.30
CA ALA A 44 -16.42 1.24 11.24
C ALA A 44 -16.81 -0.25 11.14
N LEU A 45 -16.34 -0.92 10.09
CA LEU A 45 -16.52 -2.37 9.92
C LEU A 45 -15.52 -3.17 10.76
N GLN A 46 -14.36 -2.58 11.07
CA GLN A 46 -13.32 -3.17 11.90
C GLN A 46 -12.69 -2.10 12.78
N THR A 47 -12.30 -2.48 14.00
CA THR A 47 -11.62 -1.59 14.94
C THR A 47 -10.11 -1.66 14.86
N ALA A 48 -9.58 -2.69 14.20
CA ALA A 48 -8.15 -2.88 13.96
C ALA A 48 -7.93 -3.46 12.56
N LEU A 49 -6.95 -2.94 11.86
CA LEU A 49 -6.54 -3.42 10.54
C LEU A 49 -5.06 -3.82 10.58
N PRO A 50 -4.70 -5.03 10.09
CA PRO A 50 -3.30 -5.39 9.91
C PRO A 50 -2.63 -4.41 8.95
N VAL A 51 -1.49 -3.86 9.35
CA VAL A 51 -0.72 -2.92 8.53
C VAL A 51 0.44 -3.64 7.88
N LEU A 52 0.54 -3.50 6.57
CA LEU A 52 1.65 -3.96 5.78
C LEU A 52 2.86 -3.04 6.01
N TRP A 53 4.04 -3.63 6.20
CA TRP A 53 5.31 -2.90 6.28
C TRP A 53 6.08 -2.98 4.98
N THR A 54 6.76 -1.91 4.59
CA THR A 54 7.53 -1.87 3.35
C THR A 54 9.00 -2.12 3.63
N LEU A 55 9.56 -3.20 3.07
CA LEU A 55 10.98 -3.47 3.02
C LEU A 55 11.52 -2.84 1.72
N ALA A 56 12.35 -1.82 1.83
CA ALA A 56 12.75 -0.99 0.71
C ALA A 56 14.18 -0.45 0.81
N SER A 57 15.06 -1.12 1.58
CA SER A 57 16.46 -0.72 1.67
C SER A 57 17.23 -0.99 0.38
N GLY A 58 16.75 -1.92 -0.44
CA GLY A 58 17.45 -2.41 -1.63
C GLY A 58 18.60 -3.39 -1.34
N ASP A 59 18.87 -3.64 -0.06
CA ASP A 59 19.86 -4.62 0.43
C ASP A 59 19.11 -5.82 0.99
N THR A 60 19.33 -6.99 0.40
CA THR A 60 18.61 -8.22 0.77
C THR A 60 18.83 -8.61 2.23
N ALA A 61 20.06 -8.49 2.74
CA ALA A 61 20.37 -8.89 4.11
C ALA A 61 19.72 -7.93 5.13
N LYS A 62 19.72 -6.64 4.84
CA LYS A 62 19.07 -5.63 5.68
C LYS A 62 17.55 -5.80 5.70
N ASP A 63 16.93 -6.03 4.54
CA ASP A 63 15.50 -6.22 4.43
C ASP A 63 15.04 -7.50 5.16
N ILE A 64 15.82 -8.59 5.07
CA ILE A 64 15.58 -9.81 5.84
C ILE A 64 15.70 -9.54 7.33
N ALA A 65 16.77 -8.90 7.77
CA ALA A 65 16.98 -8.60 9.19
C ALA A 65 15.89 -7.71 9.78
N GLU A 66 15.42 -6.71 9.01
CA GLU A 66 14.30 -5.86 9.41
C GLU A 66 13.00 -6.68 9.51
N GLY A 67 12.71 -7.52 8.52
CA GLY A 67 11.54 -8.40 8.53
C GLY A 67 11.53 -9.36 9.72
N GLU A 68 12.67 -10.01 10.00
CA GLU A 68 12.83 -10.89 11.16
C GLU A 68 12.58 -10.16 12.48
N LYS A 69 13.15 -8.97 12.63
CA LYS A 69 12.91 -8.14 13.80
C LYS A 69 11.43 -7.82 14.00
N LEU A 70 10.74 -7.39 12.95
CA LEU A 70 9.33 -7.03 13.01
C LEU A 70 8.41 -8.23 13.30
N LEU A 71 8.77 -9.42 12.79
CA LEU A 71 8.10 -10.67 13.10
C LEU A 71 8.30 -11.07 14.57
N ALA A 72 9.52 -10.99 15.07
CA ALA A 72 9.85 -11.31 16.47
C ALA A 72 9.16 -10.37 17.45
N GLU A 73 9.04 -9.09 17.12
CA GLU A 73 8.29 -8.10 17.91
C GLU A 73 6.76 -8.24 17.79
N GLY A 74 6.26 -9.11 16.91
CA GLY A 74 4.83 -9.28 16.64
C GLY A 74 4.15 -8.07 15.99
N ARG A 75 4.93 -7.14 15.43
CA ARG A 75 4.43 -5.87 14.89
C ARG A 75 3.81 -6.00 13.52
N HIS A 76 4.42 -6.79 12.62
CA HIS A 76 3.96 -6.96 11.25
C HIS A 76 4.09 -8.41 10.81
N ARG A 77 3.13 -8.89 10.00
CA ARG A 77 3.12 -10.21 9.36
C ARG A 77 2.81 -10.12 7.86
N ALA A 78 2.84 -8.92 7.31
CA ALA A 78 2.70 -8.67 5.89
C ALA A 78 3.75 -7.66 5.47
N PHE A 79 4.52 -7.98 4.44
CA PHE A 79 5.59 -7.16 3.92
C PHE A 79 5.38 -6.86 2.45
N LYS A 80 5.80 -5.67 2.04
CA LYS A 80 5.84 -5.25 0.65
C LYS A 80 7.26 -4.94 0.24
N LEU A 81 7.73 -5.56 -0.83
CA LEU A 81 9.02 -5.30 -1.44
C LEU A 81 8.85 -4.27 -2.56
N LYS A 82 9.65 -3.23 -2.55
CA LYS A 82 9.75 -2.30 -3.68
C LYS A 82 10.84 -2.77 -4.64
N ILE A 83 10.43 -3.12 -5.84
CA ILE A 83 11.29 -3.58 -6.94
C ILE A 83 10.97 -2.81 -8.22
N GLY A 84 11.69 -3.09 -9.30
CA GLY A 84 11.47 -2.47 -10.62
C GLY A 84 12.44 -1.35 -10.97
N ALA A 85 13.28 -0.91 -10.02
CA ALA A 85 14.32 0.09 -10.26
C ALA A 85 15.67 -0.52 -10.72
N ARG A 86 15.82 -1.83 -10.59
CA ARG A 86 17.05 -2.58 -10.93
C ARG A 86 16.78 -3.54 -12.09
N GLU A 87 17.81 -4.20 -12.57
CA GLU A 87 17.73 -5.33 -13.49
C GLU A 87 16.76 -6.39 -12.97
N LEU A 88 15.87 -6.91 -13.84
CA LEU A 88 14.84 -7.90 -13.50
C LEU A 88 15.43 -9.10 -12.73
N ALA A 89 16.54 -9.66 -13.23
CA ALA A 89 17.18 -10.80 -12.58
C ALA A 89 17.68 -10.49 -11.15
N THR A 90 18.06 -9.25 -10.88
CA THR A 90 18.45 -8.80 -9.54
C THR A 90 17.27 -8.67 -8.62
N ASP A 91 16.18 -8.09 -9.10
CA ASP A 91 14.93 -7.97 -8.34
C ASP A 91 14.32 -9.35 -8.03
N LEU A 92 14.36 -10.28 -8.98
CA LEU A 92 13.89 -11.65 -8.76
C LEU A 92 14.74 -12.41 -7.72
N ARG A 93 16.08 -12.27 -7.76
CA ARG A 93 16.95 -12.86 -6.72
C ARG A 93 16.68 -12.29 -5.34
N HIS A 94 16.52 -10.96 -5.25
CA HIS A 94 16.17 -10.28 -4.02
C HIS A 94 14.83 -10.75 -3.46
N THR A 95 13.80 -10.79 -4.29
CA THR A 95 12.47 -11.27 -3.92
C THR A 95 12.51 -12.71 -3.45
N ARG A 96 13.18 -13.61 -4.19
CA ARG A 96 13.30 -15.02 -3.84
C ARG A 96 13.96 -15.20 -2.47
N ALA A 97 15.08 -14.54 -2.23
CA ALA A 97 15.79 -14.64 -0.94
C ALA A 97 14.92 -14.19 0.25
N ILE A 98 14.13 -13.11 0.08
CA ILE A 98 13.22 -12.65 1.13
C ILE A 98 12.05 -13.62 1.33
N VAL A 99 11.49 -14.17 0.25
CA VAL A 99 10.43 -15.19 0.34
C VAL A 99 10.95 -16.46 1.02
N GLU A 100 12.15 -16.91 0.69
CA GLU A 100 12.79 -18.07 1.33
C GLU A 100 13.02 -17.84 2.83
N ALA A 101 13.39 -16.62 3.22
CA ALA A 101 13.66 -16.30 4.63
C ALA A 101 12.39 -16.07 5.47
N LEU A 102 11.36 -15.42 4.92
CA LEU A 102 10.22 -14.91 5.68
C LEU A 102 8.86 -15.50 5.27
N GLY A 103 8.76 -16.13 4.09
CA GLY A 103 7.49 -16.46 3.45
C GLY A 103 6.64 -17.52 4.13
N ASP A 104 7.23 -18.35 4.97
CA ASP A 104 6.53 -19.32 5.82
C ASP A 104 5.80 -18.67 7.01
N ARG A 105 6.23 -17.45 7.42
CA ARG A 105 5.75 -16.72 8.59
C ARG A 105 5.07 -15.41 8.25
N ALA A 106 5.21 -14.93 7.02
CA ALA A 106 4.68 -13.64 6.57
C ALA A 106 4.12 -13.70 5.16
N SER A 107 3.13 -12.85 4.89
CA SER A 107 2.68 -12.58 3.51
C SER A 107 3.65 -11.60 2.85
N ILE A 108 4.20 -11.99 1.70
CA ILE A 108 5.09 -11.13 0.91
C ILE A 108 4.36 -10.66 -0.35
N ARG A 109 4.42 -9.35 -0.59
CA ARG A 109 3.88 -8.70 -1.80
C ARG A 109 4.98 -7.92 -2.49
N VAL A 110 4.94 -7.87 -3.81
CA VAL A 110 5.86 -7.05 -4.60
C VAL A 110 5.13 -5.86 -5.20
N ASP A 111 5.82 -4.72 -5.29
CA ASP A 111 5.32 -3.49 -5.89
C ASP A 111 6.39 -2.93 -6.82
N VAL A 112 6.10 -2.99 -8.11
CA VAL A 112 7.01 -2.53 -9.17
C VAL A 112 6.82 -1.05 -9.52
N ASN A 113 5.91 -0.35 -8.87
CA ASN A 113 5.60 1.08 -9.10
C ASN A 113 5.46 1.45 -10.60
N GLN A 114 4.78 0.61 -11.38
CA GLN A 114 4.57 0.80 -12.83
C GLN A 114 5.86 0.75 -13.67
N ALA A 115 6.97 0.23 -13.12
CA ALA A 115 8.25 0.18 -13.83
C ALA A 115 8.31 -0.93 -14.89
N TRP A 116 7.45 -1.96 -14.79
CA TRP A 116 7.44 -3.07 -15.74
C TRP A 116 6.34 -2.90 -16.78
N ASP A 117 6.67 -3.20 -18.04
CA ASP A 117 5.69 -3.45 -19.08
C ASP A 117 5.11 -4.87 -18.99
N ALA A 118 4.11 -5.17 -19.80
CA ALA A 118 3.46 -6.47 -19.80
C ALA A 118 4.42 -7.64 -20.13
N ALA A 119 5.40 -7.41 -21.00
CA ALA A 119 6.37 -8.43 -21.38
C ALA A 119 7.35 -8.74 -20.24
N THR A 120 7.78 -7.72 -19.51
CA THR A 120 8.63 -7.86 -18.31
C THR A 120 7.86 -8.51 -17.17
N GLY A 121 6.61 -8.08 -16.94
CA GLY A 121 5.76 -8.67 -15.91
C GLY A 121 5.41 -10.15 -16.14
N ALA A 122 5.39 -10.60 -17.40
CA ALA A 122 5.18 -12.02 -17.71
C ALA A 122 6.41 -12.90 -17.49
N LYS A 123 7.60 -12.32 -17.31
CA LYS A 123 8.86 -13.02 -17.05
C LYS A 123 9.23 -13.04 -15.57
N GLY A 124 8.67 -12.15 -14.77
CA GLY A 124 8.89 -12.01 -13.32
C GLY A 124 7.77 -12.64 -12.50
#